data_00955c836adce8e30c7b2c75f42801bd
#
_entry.id   00955c836adce8e30c7b2c75f42801bd
#
_cell.length_a   1.000
_cell.length_b   1.000
_cell.length_c   1.000
_cell.angle_alpha   90.00
_cell.angle_beta   90.00
_cell.angle_gamma   90.00
#
_symmetry.space_group_name_H-M   'P 1'
#
loop_
_entity.id
_entity.type
_entity.pdbx_description
1 polymer ?
#
loop_
_entity_poly.entity_id
_entity_poly.type
_entity_poly.pdbx_seq_one_letter_code
_entity_poly.pdbx_strand_id
1 'polypeptide(L)'
;MNLTRNNYYEIGLTLKDLGISVNAAPVFDIQYQSTHEVIGDRSFGSDPYAVSVLGRAAAEGLKNAGVIPIMKHIPGHGRTTVDSHFNPPVIDASLKELRKSDFIPFQENSDLPFAMTGHVQLNVVDPNHPTTLSSKVIEGIIRDEMQFQGLLISDCLFMDALPNTVPERVQASLKAGCDLALHCHGNIDDMKNSIVDIPPISSKTKERWDSTLEWLNSK
;
A
#
# COMPACT_ATOMS: atom_id res chain seq x y z
N MET A 1 -16.39 -4.31 -14.37
CA MET A 1 -16.51 -3.05 -13.60
C MET A 1 -17.73 -3.03 -12.68
N ASN A 2 -18.97 -3.09 -13.17
CA ASN A 2 -20.15 -3.00 -12.29
C ASN A 2 -20.23 -4.10 -11.23
N LEU A 3 -19.94 -5.35 -11.59
CA LEU A 3 -19.91 -6.45 -10.62
C LEU A 3 -18.85 -6.25 -9.54
N THR A 4 -17.65 -5.83 -9.92
CA THR A 4 -16.57 -5.54 -8.98
C THR A 4 -16.97 -4.42 -8.01
N ARG A 5 -17.50 -3.30 -8.55
CA ARG A 5 -17.98 -2.19 -7.73
C ARG A 5 -19.06 -2.61 -6.74
N ASN A 6 -20.06 -3.37 -7.20
CA ASN A 6 -21.15 -3.85 -6.36
C ASN A 6 -20.66 -4.79 -5.26
N ASN A 7 -19.75 -5.73 -5.60
CA ASN A 7 -19.17 -6.64 -4.63
C ASN A 7 -18.42 -5.89 -3.50
N TYR A 8 -17.59 -4.91 -3.88
CA TYR A 8 -16.87 -4.11 -2.88
C TYR A 8 -17.78 -3.11 -2.14
N TYR A 9 -18.89 -2.71 -2.73
CA TYR A 9 -19.93 -1.96 -2.03
C TYR A 9 -20.58 -2.80 -0.92
N GLU A 10 -20.97 -4.04 -1.19
CA GLU A 10 -21.53 -4.96 -0.18
C GLU A 10 -20.52 -5.28 0.93
N ILE A 11 -19.25 -5.49 0.58
CA ILE A 11 -18.16 -5.64 1.56
C ILE A 11 -18.09 -4.38 2.43
N GLY A 12 -18.12 -3.20 1.81
CA GLY A 12 -18.06 -1.92 2.49
C GLY A 12 -19.23 -1.70 3.45
N LEU A 13 -20.45 -2.06 3.06
CA LEU A 13 -21.62 -1.99 3.95
C LEU A 13 -21.43 -2.86 5.19
N THR A 14 -20.96 -4.10 5.01
CA THR A 14 -20.67 -5.02 6.11
C THR A 14 -19.62 -4.45 7.06
N LEU A 15 -18.56 -3.86 6.54
CA LEU A 15 -17.52 -3.22 7.35
C LEU A 15 -18.05 -2.02 8.13
N LYS A 16 -18.86 -1.19 7.47
CA LYS A 16 -19.46 -0.01 8.09
C LYS A 16 -20.39 -0.37 9.23
N ASP A 17 -21.21 -1.41 9.09
CA ASP A 17 -22.10 -1.91 10.12
C ASP A 17 -21.34 -2.40 11.37
N LEU A 18 -20.09 -2.86 11.17
CA LEU A 18 -19.16 -3.22 12.25
C LEU A 18 -18.37 -2.01 12.81
N GLY A 19 -18.62 -0.79 12.32
CA GLY A 19 -17.90 0.42 12.73
C GLY A 19 -16.49 0.57 12.12
N ILE A 20 -16.18 -0.20 11.07
CA ILE A 20 -14.88 -0.14 10.38
C ILE A 20 -14.93 0.90 9.26
N SER A 21 -14.05 1.90 9.32
CA SER A 21 -14.05 3.05 8.41
C SER A 21 -12.99 2.96 7.31
N VAL A 22 -12.02 2.03 7.41
CA VAL A 22 -10.90 1.88 6.48
C VAL A 22 -10.71 0.41 6.14
N ASN A 23 -10.50 0.09 4.87
CA ASN A 23 -10.21 -1.27 4.42
C ASN A 23 -8.90 -1.33 3.64
N ALA A 24 -7.98 -2.22 4.06
CA ALA A 24 -6.73 -2.49 3.35
C ALA A 24 -6.98 -3.31 2.06
N ALA A 25 -7.79 -2.77 1.18
CA ALA A 25 -8.18 -3.24 -0.15
C ALA A 25 -8.52 -2.03 -1.04
N PRO A 26 -8.42 -2.16 -2.35
CA PRO A 26 -8.11 -3.35 -3.16
C PRO A 26 -6.60 -3.57 -3.40
N VAL A 27 -6.27 -4.77 -3.92
CA VAL A 27 -4.93 -5.12 -4.40
C VAL A 27 -4.77 -4.63 -5.85
N PHE A 28 -3.69 -3.88 -6.11
CA PHE A 28 -3.32 -3.36 -7.43
C PHE A 28 -2.07 -4.06 -8.01
N ASP A 29 -1.59 -5.11 -7.33
CA ASP A 29 -0.47 -5.91 -7.81
C ASP A 29 -0.87 -6.71 -9.04
N ILE A 30 0.01 -6.75 -10.04
CA ILE A 30 -0.19 -7.53 -11.27
C ILE A 30 0.20 -8.98 -11.00
N GLN A 31 -0.62 -9.92 -11.45
CA GLN A 31 -0.29 -11.34 -11.38
C GLN A 31 0.61 -11.77 -12.54
N TYR A 32 1.78 -12.30 -12.24
CA TYR A 32 2.68 -12.98 -13.16
C TYR A 32 2.60 -14.49 -12.95
N GLN A 33 3.12 -15.28 -13.88
CA GLN A 33 3.18 -16.73 -13.73
C GLN A 33 4.03 -17.15 -12.50
N SER A 34 5.00 -16.33 -12.13
CA SER A 34 5.88 -16.55 -10.98
C SER A 34 5.42 -15.88 -9.70
N THR A 35 4.30 -15.16 -9.72
CA THR A 35 3.79 -14.46 -8.53
C THR A 35 3.54 -15.42 -7.39
N HIS A 36 4.09 -15.13 -6.22
CA HIS A 36 3.88 -15.94 -5.02
C HIS A 36 2.39 -15.95 -4.62
N GLU A 37 1.92 -17.09 -4.06
CA GLU A 37 0.51 -17.29 -3.67
C GLU A 37 0.02 -16.27 -2.62
N VAL A 38 0.93 -15.60 -1.90
CA VAL A 38 0.58 -14.52 -0.97
C VAL A 38 -0.15 -13.36 -1.66
N ILE A 39 0.11 -13.13 -2.95
CA ILE A 39 -0.69 -12.23 -3.80
C ILE A 39 -1.76 -13.04 -4.52
N GLY A 40 -1.37 -14.08 -5.25
CA GLY A 40 -2.23 -15.10 -5.83
C GLY A 40 -3.52 -14.56 -6.43
N ASP A 41 -4.63 -15.16 -6.04
CA ASP A 41 -6.00 -14.83 -6.48
C ASP A 41 -6.55 -13.51 -5.92
N ARG A 42 -5.81 -12.81 -5.06
CA ARG A 42 -6.16 -11.45 -4.63
C ARG A 42 -5.95 -10.40 -5.72
N SER A 43 -5.10 -10.69 -6.73
CA SER A 43 -4.89 -9.83 -7.89
C SER A 43 -6.10 -9.89 -8.84
N PHE A 44 -6.37 -8.76 -9.51
CA PHE A 44 -7.37 -8.70 -10.58
C PHE A 44 -6.89 -9.27 -11.93
N GLY A 45 -5.66 -9.76 -12.01
CA GLY A 45 -5.12 -10.42 -13.19
C GLY A 45 -3.73 -9.95 -13.63
N SER A 46 -3.37 -10.30 -14.88
CA SER A 46 -2.02 -10.08 -15.43
C SER A 46 -1.91 -8.87 -16.37
N ASP A 47 -3.02 -8.28 -16.79
CA ASP A 47 -3.02 -7.08 -17.61
C ASP A 47 -3.04 -5.82 -16.73
N PRO A 48 -2.05 -4.91 -16.87
CA PRO A 48 -1.92 -3.71 -16.02
C PRO A 48 -3.14 -2.80 -16.05
N TYR A 49 -3.74 -2.63 -17.23
CA TYR A 49 -4.90 -1.77 -17.39
C TYR A 49 -6.18 -2.40 -16.85
N ALA A 50 -6.34 -3.73 -16.98
CA ALA A 50 -7.43 -4.45 -16.35
C ALA A 50 -7.35 -4.35 -14.81
N VAL A 51 -6.15 -4.53 -14.24
CA VAL A 51 -5.91 -4.37 -12.80
C VAL A 51 -6.23 -2.94 -12.36
N SER A 52 -5.77 -1.92 -13.10
CA SER A 52 -6.07 -0.51 -12.84
C SER A 52 -7.57 -0.25 -12.77
N VAL A 53 -8.31 -0.65 -13.82
CA VAL A 53 -9.76 -0.39 -13.95
C VAL A 53 -10.59 -1.16 -12.92
N LEU A 54 -10.24 -2.42 -12.63
CA LEU A 54 -10.97 -3.23 -11.66
C LEU A 54 -10.63 -2.80 -10.22
N GLY A 55 -9.38 -2.45 -9.96
CA GLY A 55 -8.95 -1.86 -8.68
C GLY A 55 -9.68 -0.55 -8.40
N ARG A 56 -9.79 0.32 -9.42
CA ARG A 56 -10.59 1.56 -9.31
C ARG A 56 -12.05 1.28 -8.98
N ALA A 57 -12.67 0.35 -9.69
CA ALA A 57 -14.07 -0.03 -9.45
C ALA A 57 -14.28 -0.57 -8.02
N ALA A 58 -13.34 -1.34 -7.50
CA ALA A 58 -13.36 -1.83 -6.12
C ALA A 58 -13.23 -0.69 -5.10
N ALA A 59 -12.29 0.25 -5.32
CA ALA A 59 -12.13 1.43 -4.47
C ALA A 59 -13.39 2.31 -4.44
N GLU A 60 -14.02 2.54 -5.60
CA GLU A 60 -15.29 3.25 -5.71
C GLU A 60 -16.44 2.52 -4.99
N GLY A 61 -16.46 1.18 -5.03
CA GLY A 61 -17.43 0.39 -4.27
C GLY A 61 -17.33 0.65 -2.77
N LEU A 62 -16.12 0.56 -2.20
CA LEU A 62 -15.87 0.88 -0.79
C LEU A 62 -16.24 2.33 -0.44
N LYS A 63 -15.84 3.30 -1.28
CA LYS A 63 -16.20 4.72 -1.12
C LYS A 63 -17.71 4.91 -1.02
N ASN A 64 -18.47 4.31 -1.93
CA ASN A 64 -19.92 4.44 -1.99
C ASN A 64 -20.60 3.85 -0.73
N ALA A 65 -19.98 2.89 -0.06
CA ALA A 65 -20.42 2.37 1.23
C ALA A 65 -19.96 3.24 2.43
N GLY A 66 -19.10 4.24 2.19
CA GLY A 66 -18.57 5.10 3.25
C GLY A 66 -17.35 4.50 3.96
N VAL A 67 -16.55 3.68 3.26
CA VAL A 67 -15.32 3.07 3.75
C VAL A 67 -14.14 3.55 2.88
N ILE A 68 -13.06 3.98 3.51
CA ILE A 68 -11.84 4.45 2.83
C ILE A 68 -11.08 3.23 2.30
N PRO A 69 -10.81 3.14 0.98
CA PRO A 69 -9.98 2.09 0.40
C PRO A 69 -8.49 2.39 0.62
N ILE A 70 -7.68 1.35 0.72
CA ILE A 70 -6.22 1.44 0.65
C ILE A 70 -5.71 0.67 -0.56
N MET A 71 -5.17 1.40 -1.54
CA MET A 71 -4.50 0.84 -2.71
C MET A 71 -3.19 0.15 -2.31
N LYS A 72 -2.99 -1.13 -2.66
CA LYS A 72 -1.80 -1.89 -2.24
C LYS A 72 -1.31 -2.89 -3.29
N HIS A 73 -0.05 -3.28 -3.26
CA HIS A 73 1.06 -2.81 -2.41
C HIS A 73 2.03 -1.96 -3.24
N ILE A 74 1.91 -0.65 -3.15
CA ILE A 74 2.72 0.27 -3.96
C ILE A 74 4.22 0.10 -3.66
N PRO A 75 5.11 0.05 -4.66
CA PRO A 75 4.93 0.32 -6.08
C PRO A 75 4.63 -0.92 -6.96
N GLY A 76 4.24 -2.04 -6.36
CA GLY A 76 3.90 -3.31 -7.01
C GLY A 76 4.67 -4.49 -6.42
N HIS A 77 3.91 -5.50 -5.97
CA HIS A 77 4.46 -6.70 -5.30
C HIS A 77 4.41 -7.94 -6.21
N GLY A 78 3.75 -7.85 -7.37
CA GLY A 78 3.41 -9.02 -8.19
C GLY A 78 4.57 -9.81 -8.76
N ARG A 79 5.76 -9.23 -8.96
CA ARG A 79 6.95 -9.92 -9.46
C ARG A 79 7.66 -10.79 -8.44
N THR A 80 7.27 -10.74 -7.18
CA THR A 80 7.99 -11.47 -6.13
C THR A 80 7.62 -12.96 -6.15
N THR A 81 8.64 -13.79 -5.97
CA THR A 81 8.53 -15.26 -5.94
C THR A 81 8.60 -15.82 -4.54
N VAL A 82 8.71 -14.95 -3.52
CA VAL A 82 8.83 -15.31 -2.11
C VAL A 82 7.76 -14.61 -1.29
N ASP A 83 7.40 -15.23 -0.18
CA ASP A 83 6.48 -14.64 0.78
C ASP A 83 7.19 -13.56 1.60
N SER A 84 6.71 -12.33 1.51
CA SER A 84 7.21 -11.19 2.27
C SER A 84 7.00 -11.30 3.79
N HIS A 85 6.22 -12.27 4.25
CA HIS A 85 6.12 -12.56 5.69
C HIS A 85 7.39 -13.20 6.26
N PHE A 86 8.19 -13.89 5.42
CA PHE A 86 9.35 -14.66 5.87
C PHE A 86 10.68 -14.20 5.28
N ASN A 87 10.67 -13.67 4.06
CA ASN A 87 11.88 -13.28 3.34
C ASN A 87 11.69 -11.91 2.68
N PRO A 88 12.74 -11.07 2.64
CA PRO A 88 12.68 -9.81 1.91
C PRO A 88 12.54 -10.10 0.40
N PRO A 89 11.41 -9.75 -0.21
CA PRO A 89 11.20 -9.96 -1.64
C PRO A 89 11.99 -8.93 -2.45
N VAL A 90 12.76 -9.41 -3.43
CA VAL A 90 13.60 -8.59 -4.29
C VAL A 90 13.06 -8.59 -5.72
N ILE A 91 13.03 -7.41 -6.33
CA ILE A 91 12.66 -7.21 -7.73
C ILE A 91 13.87 -6.67 -8.50
N ASP A 92 14.39 -7.49 -9.43
CA ASP A 92 15.56 -7.16 -10.27
C ASP A 92 15.16 -6.59 -11.65
N ALA A 93 13.87 -6.36 -11.89
CA ALA A 93 13.40 -5.76 -13.13
C ALA A 93 13.92 -4.33 -13.32
N SER A 94 14.20 -3.96 -14.58
CA SER A 94 14.61 -2.60 -14.92
C SER A 94 13.46 -1.60 -14.69
N LEU A 95 13.80 -0.32 -14.43
CA LEU A 95 12.78 0.74 -14.35
C LEU A 95 11.91 0.83 -15.61
N LYS A 96 12.49 0.54 -16.79
CA LYS A 96 11.75 0.52 -18.05
C LYS A 96 10.66 -0.55 -18.07
N GLU A 97 10.91 -1.72 -17.49
CA GLU A 97 9.93 -2.80 -17.37
C GLU A 97 8.87 -2.43 -16.34
N LEU A 98 9.28 -1.97 -15.15
CA LEU A 98 8.34 -1.57 -14.09
C LEU A 98 7.37 -0.47 -14.56
N ARG A 99 7.89 0.53 -15.29
CA ARG A 99 7.07 1.61 -15.87
C ARG A 99 6.07 1.15 -16.91
N LYS A 100 6.35 0.04 -17.60
CA LYS A 100 5.47 -0.51 -18.63
C LYS A 100 4.42 -1.47 -18.09
N SER A 101 4.51 -1.85 -16.81
CA SER A 101 3.62 -2.83 -16.21
C SER A 101 3.28 -2.48 -14.76
N ASP A 102 4.17 -2.80 -13.81
CA ASP A 102 3.88 -2.79 -12.38
C ASP A 102 3.44 -1.43 -11.84
N PHE A 103 3.97 -0.33 -12.38
CA PHE A 103 3.64 1.02 -11.96
C PHE A 103 2.30 1.54 -12.51
N ILE A 104 1.84 1.02 -13.66
CA ILE A 104 0.64 1.49 -14.35
C ILE A 104 -0.59 1.50 -13.43
N PRO A 105 -0.95 0.41 -12.72
CA PRO A 105 -2.16 0.42 -11.90
C PRO A 105 -2.15 1.50 -10.82
N PHE A 106 -0.98 1.80 -10.25
CA PHE A 106 -0.81 2.81 -9.22
C PHE A 106 -0.80 4.24 -9.79
N GLN A 107 -0.13 4.46 -10.92
CA GLN A 107 -0.10 5.77 -11.60
C GLN A 107 -1.49 6.19 -12.07
N GLU A 108 -2.22 5.30 -12.74
CA GLU A 108 -3.59 5.56 -13.23
C GLU A 108 -4.60 5.81 -12.10
N ASN A 109 -4.24 5.49 -10.84
CA ASN A 109 -5.07 5.65 -9.67
C ASN A 109 -4.39 6.50 -8.57
N SER A 110 -3.44 7.36 -8.96
CA SER A 110 -2.69 8.20 -8.03
C SER A 110 -3.54 9.25 -7.30
N ASP A 111 -4.77 9.49 -7.76
CA ASP A 111 -5.78 10.34 -7.12
C ASP A 111 -6.55 9.64 -5.99
N LEU A 112 -6.34 8.34 -5.75
CA LEU A 112 -6.89 7.65 -4.59
C LEU A 112 -6.28 8.21 -3.30
N PRO A 113 -7.08 8.28 -2.21
CA PRO A 113 -6.66 9.02 -1.02
C PRO A 113 -5.63 8.30 -0.17
N PHE A 114 -5.50 6.97 -0.31
CA PHE A 114 -4.70 6.17 0.60
C PHE A 114 -4.03 5.00 -0.11
N ALA A 115 -2.72 4.79 0.16
CA ALA A 115 -1.98 3.64 -0.34
C ALA A 115 -1.12 2.99 0.75
N MET A 116 -0.80 1.71 0.56
CA MET A 116 0.06 0.93 1.45
C MET A 116 1.31 0.47 0.69
N THR A 117 2.49 0.69 1.28
CA THR A 117 3.75 0.20 0.70
C THR A 117 3.87 -1.31 0.83
N GLY A 118 4.44 -1.98 -0.19
CA GLY A 118 4.94 -3.34 -0.04
C GLY A 118 6.34 -3.36 0.58
N HIS A 119 6.69 -4.43 1.31
CA HIS A 119 8.07 -4.65 1.79
C HIS A 119 8.96 -5.23 0.69
N VAL A 120 8.84 -4.71 -0.52
CA VAL A 120 9.60 -5.16 -1.69
C VAL A 120 10.83 -4.28 -1.91
N GLN A 121 11.95 -4.88 -2.24
CA GLN A 121 13.18 -4.19 -2.59
C GLN A 121 13.28 -4.03 -4.11
N LEU A 122 13.32 -2.79 -4.59
CA LEU A 122 13.60 -2.49 -6.00
C LEU A 122 15.10 -2.28 -6.18
N ASN A 123 15.84 -3.34 -6.55
CA ASN A 123 17.29 -3.28 -6.67
C ASN A 123 17.79 -2.17 -7.59
N VAL A 124 17.05 -1.87 -8.65
CA VAL A 124 17.38 -0.82 -9.62
C VAL A 124 17.30 0.60 -9.04
N VAL A 125 16.62 0.80 -7.89
CA VAL A 125 16.45 2.11 -7.24
C VAL A 125 17.23 2.16 -5.92
N ASP A 126 16.99 1.17 -5.05
CA ASP A 126 17.68 1.05 -3.76
C ASP A 126 17.99 -0.42 -3.44
N PRO A 127 19.23 -0.86 -3.69
CA PRO A 127 19.62 -2.24 -3.42
C PRO A 127 19.82 -2.56 -1.92
N ASN A 128 19.66 -1.57 -1.04
CA ASN A 128 19.95 -1.74 0.38
C ASN A 128 18.69 -1.73 1.27
N HIS A 129 17.58 -1.20 0.77
CA HIS A 129 16.35 -1.04 1.58
C HIS A 129 15.11 -1.47 0.80
N PRO A 130 14.17 -2.16 1.45
CA PRO A 130 12.84 -2.37 0.89
C PRO A 130 12.09 -1.04 0.78
N THR A 131 11.11 -0.97 -0.10
CA THR A 131 10.30 0.24 -0.37
C THR A 131 9.88 0.98 0.89
N THR A 132 9.33 0.27 1.86
CA THR A 132 8.83 0.85 3.12
C THR A 132 9.91 1.63 3.90
N LEU A 133 11.19 1.28 3.73
CA LEU A 133 12.33 1.89 4.42
C LEU A 133 13.23 2.72 3.49
N SER A 134 12.83 2.92 2.23
CA SER A 134 13.62 3.61 1.21
C SER A 134 13.04 4.97 0.84
N SER A 135 13.67 6.05 1.29
CA SER A 135 13.30 7.40 0.84
C SER A 135 13.49 7.60 -0.68
N LYS A 136 14.43 6.89 -1.30
CA LYS A 136 14.63 6.94 -2.75
C LYS A 136 13.43 6.39 -3.51
N VAL A 137 12.84 5.29 -3.03
CA VAL A 137 11.65 4.71 -3.65
C VAL A 137 10.42 5.54 -3.30
N ILE A 138 10.24 5.92 -2.03
CA ILE A 138 9.05 6.69 -1.61
C ILE A 138 9.03 8.05 -2.28
N GLU A 139 10.08 8.87 -2.14
CA GLU A 139 10.06 10.22 -2.73
C GLU A 139 10.23 10.16 -4.26
N GLY A 140 11.24 9.45 -4.78
CA GLY A 140 11.56 9.48 -6.21
C GLY A 140 10.56 8.71 -7.09
N ILE A 141 10.07 7.55 -6.64
CA ILE A 141 9.14 6.75 -7.44
C ILE A 141 7.70 7.02 -7.06
N ILE A 142 7.33 6.88 -5.77
CA ILE A 142 5.90 6.97 -5.38
C ILE A 142 5.41 8.42 -5.44
N ARG A 143 6.16 9.37 -4.87
CA ARG A 143 5.73 10.78 -4.80
C ARG A 143 5.98 11.53 -6.11
N ASP A 144 7.20 11.45 -6.66
CA ASP A 144 7.59 12.26 -7.81
C ASP A 144 7.18 11.62 -9.14
N GLU A 145 7.45 10.32 -9.36
CA GLU A 145 7.17 9.69 -10.65
C GLU A 145 5.71 9.24 -10.78
N MET A 146 5.17 8.53 -9.77
CA MET A 146 3.76 8.09 -9.78
C MET A 146 2.79 9.22 -9.41
N GLN A 147 3.27 10.36 -8.90
CA GLN A 147 2.46 11.51 -8.48
C GLN A 147 1.42 11.16 -7.38
N PHE A 148 1.67 10.11 -6.60
CA PHE A 148 0.79 9.77 -5.50
C PHE A 148 0.98 10.74 -4.32
N GLN A 149 -0.01 11.57 -4.03
CA GLN A 149 0.04 12.58 -2.98
C GLN A 149 -0.86 12.28 -1.77
N GLY A 150 -1.60 11.16 -1.80
CA GLY A 150 -2.43 10.71 -0.68
C GLY A 150 -1.64 10.21 0.53
N LEU A 151 -2.35 9.76 1.56
CA LEU A 151 -1.73 9.11 2.73
C LEU A 151 -0.98 7.84 2.32
N LEU A 152 0.20 7.65 2.87
CA LEU A 152 1.02 6.46 2.67
C LEU A 152 1.24 5.76 4.00
N ILE A 153 0.70 4.55 4.14
CA ILE A 153 0.93 3.68 5.29
C ILE A 153 1.92 2.57 4.93
N SER A 154 2.75 2.15 5.87
CA SER A 154 3.54 0.94 5.69
C SER A 154 2.63 -0.31 5.65
N ASP A 155 3.07 -1.40 5.03
CA ASP A 155 2.55 -2.71 5.41
C ASP A 155 2.98 -3.04 6.85
N CYS A 156 2.50 -4.16 7.39
CA CYS A 156 2.73 -4.50 8.80
C CYS A 156 4.22 -4.59 9.12
N LEU A 157 4.69 -3.71 10.00
CA LEU A 157 6.11 -3.63 10.38
C LEU A 157 6.58 -4.79 11.26
N PHE A 158 5.68 -5.70 11.63
CA PHE A 158 6.01 -6.92 12.36
C PHE A 158 6.47 -8.09 11.44
N MET A 159 6.36 -7.92 10.11
CA MET A 159 6.76 -8.95 9.13
C MET A 159 8.28 -9.14 9.10
N ASP A 160 8.74 -10.40 9.01
CA ASP A 160 10.16 -10.76 9.05
C ASP A 160 10.96 -10.33 7.80
N ALA A 161 10.29 -9.88 6.75
CA ALA A 161 10.93 -9.25 5.59
C ALA A 161 11.74 -7.99 5.92
N LEU A 162 11.47 -7.37 7.07
CA LEU A 162 12.17 -6.15 7.49
C LEU A 162 13.30 -6.45 8.47
N PRO A 163 14.47 -5.81 8.32
CA PRO A 163 15.57 -5.90 9.28
C PRO A 163 15.23 -5.13 10.57
N ASN A 164 16.02 -5.34 11.61
CA ASN A 164 15.97 -4.61 12.88
C ASN A 164 14.74 -4.89 13.76
N THR A 165 14.62 -4.18 14.87
CA THR A 165 13.50 -4.28 15.80
C THR A 165 12.29 -3.50 15.30
N VAL A 166 11.09 -3.82 15.81
CA VAL A 166 9.85 -3.12 15.39
C VAL A 166 9.89 -1.63 15.68
N PRO A 167 10.37 -1.13 16.85
CA PRO A 167 10.53 0.32 17.08
C PRO A 167 11.44 1.00 16.04
N GLU A 168 12.57 0.36 15.67
CA GLU A 168 13.48 0.90 14.66
C GLU A 168 12.83 0.91 13.27
N ARG A 169 12.04 -0.12 12.93
CA ARG A 169 11.27 -0.16 11.67
C ARG A 169 10.23 0.95 11.60
N VAL A 170 9.53 1.23 12.71
CA VAL A 170 8.57 2.35 12.80
C VAL A 170 9.26 3.68 12.51
N GLN A 171 10.35 3.98 13.23
CA GLN A 171 11.10 5.22 13.02
C GLN A 171 11.66 5.32 11.60
N ALA A 172 12.22 4.21 11.07
CA ALA A 172 12.79 4.18 9.73
C ALA A 172 11.73 4.37 8.63
N SER A 173 10.54 3.76 8.76
CA SER A 173 9.45 3.92 7.80
C SER A 173 8.92 5.35 7.75
N LEU A 174 8.70 5.98 8.91
CA LEU A 174 8.30 7.39 9.01
C LEU A 174 9.37 8.32 8.43
N LYS A 175 10.65 8.07 8.75
CA LYS A 175 11.78 8.83 8.20
C LYS A 175 11.93 8.65 6.68
N ALA A 176 11.60 7.47 6.16
CA ALA A 176 11.62 7.20 4.71
C ALA A 176 10.52 7.92 3.93
N GLY A 177 9.46 8.39 4.60
CA GLY A 177 8.38 9.16 3.97
C GLY A 177 6.98 8.52 4.06
N CYS A 178 6.82 7.40 4.80
CA CYS A 178 5.49 6.94 5.17
C CYS A 178 4.84 7.97 6.12
N ASP A 179 3.54 8.21 5.91
CA ASP A 179 2.75 9.07 6.80
C ASP A 179 2.32 8.34 8.07
N LEU A 180 2.10 7.03 7.96
CA LEU A 180 1.62 6.16 9.02
C LEU A 180 2.43 4.84 9.05
N ALA A 181 2.62 4.31 10.25
CA ALA A 181 3.27 3.03 10.51
C ALA A 181 2.23 2.01 11.00
N LEU A 182 2.12 0.85 10.32
CA LEU A 182 1.15 -0.18 10.65
C LEU A 182 1.74 -1.26 11.53
N HIS A 183 1.08 -1.56 12.63
CA HIS A 183 1.39 -2.67 13.53
C HIS A 183 0.16 -3.57 13.69
N CYS A 184 0.23 -4.84 13.21
CA CYS A 184 -0.91 -5.77 13.22
C CYS A 184 -0.80 -6.85 14.30
N HIS A 185 0.31 -6.93 15.04
CA HIS A 185 0.49 -7.93 16.09
C HIS A 185 -0.26 -7.51 17.36
N GLY A 186 -1.01 -8.46 17.96
CA GLY A 186 -1.93 -8.17 19.06
C GLY A 186 -1.28 -8.00 20.44
N ASN A 187 0.04 -8.05 20.56
CA ASN A 187 0.74 -7.86 21.85
C ASN A 187 0.78 -6.38 22.22
N ILE A 188 0.14 -6.02 23.35
CA ILE A 188 0.02 -4.63 23.80
C ILE A 188 1.37 -4.03 24.21
N ASP A 189 2.30 -4.83 24.72
CA ASP A 189 3.61 -4.32 25.16
C ASP A 189 4.50 -4.03 23.93
N ASP A 190 4.43 -4.86 22.88
CA ASP A 190 5.08 -4.58 21.60
C ASP A 190 4.51 -3.31 20.95
N MET A 191 3.18 -3.12 21.01
CA MET A 191 2.55 -1.89 20.52
C MET A 191 3.01 -0.66 21.30
N LYS A 192 3.06 -0.73 22.63
CA LYS A 192 3.56 0.39 23.47
C LYS A 192 5.02 0.69 23.16
N ASN A 193 5.86 -0.34 23.02
CA ASN A 193 7.28 -0.17 22.70
C ASN A 193 7.47 0.44 21.29
N SER A 194 6.59 0.12 20.35
CA SER A 194 6.66 0.62 18.97
C SER A 194 6.38 2.13 18.85
N ILE A 195 5.69 2.73 19.82
CA ILE A 195 5.34 4.16 19.78
C ILE A 195 6.27 5.05 20.63
N VAL A 196 7.31 4.48 21.22
CA VAL A 196 8.31 5.25 21.99
C VAL A 196 9.11 6.11 21.01
N ASP A 197 9.30 7.38 21.34
CA ASP A 197 10.06 8.36 20.55
C ASP A 197 9.53 8.62 19.12
N ILE A 198 8.25 8.35 18.87
CA ILE A 198 7.63 8.74 17.60
C ILE A 198 7.41 10.26 17.58
N PRO A 199 7.81 10.96 16.50
CA PRO A 199 7.57 12.39 16.37
C PRO A 199 6.06 12.69 16.28
N PRO A 200 5.62 13.88 16.68
CA PRO A 200 4.24 14.31 16.41
C PRO A 200 3.90 14.24 14.92
N ILE A 201 2.63 14.04 14.60
CA ILE A 201 2.12 14.05 13.23
C ILE A 201 2.55 15.35 12.52
N SER A 202 3.10 15.22 11.30
CA SER A 202 3.52 16.37 10.51
C SER A 202 2.30 17.14 9.96
N SER A 203 2.46 18.44 9.67
CA SER A 203 1.43 19.23 9.00
C SER A 203 1.01 18.61 7.66
N LYS A 204 1.98 18.10 6.89
CA LYS A 204 1.75 17.45 5.59
C LYS A 204 0.94 16.15 5.74
N THR A 205 1.23 15.34 6.74
CA THR A 205 0.46 14.13 7.05
C THR A 205 -0.97 14.49 7.47
N LYS A 206 -1.12 15.55 8.27
CA LYS A 206 -2.44 16.05 8.68
C LYS A 206 -3.26 16.54 7.48
N GLU A 207 -2.67 17.32 6.59
CA GLU A 207 -3.30 17.78 5.35
C GLU A 207 -3.77 16.62 4.48
N ARG A 208 -2.94 15.57 4.31
CA ARG A 208 -3.31 14.35 3.58
C ARG A 208 -4.46 13.60 4.24
N TRP A 209 -4.48 13.55 5.57
CA TRP A 209 -5.58 12.96 6.31
C TRP A 209 -6.88 13.72 6.11
N ASP A 210 -6.86 15.05 6.25
CA ASP A 210 -8.02 15.90 6.04
C ASP A 210 -8.54 15.75 4.59
N SER A 211 -7.65 15.75 3.60
CA SER A 211 -8.00 15.50 2.19
C SER A 211 -8.61 14.11 1.96
N THR A 212 -8.15 13.09 2.71
CA THR A 212 -8.73 11.74 2.64
C THR A 212 -10.18 11.72 3.13
N LEU A 213 -10.48 12.44 4.20
CA LEU A 213 -11.85 12.59 4.71
C LEU A 213 -12.74 13.39 3.76
N GLU A 214 -12.21 14.44 3.14
CA GLU A 214 -12.91 15.21 2.11
C GLU A 214 -13.22 14.34 0.89
N TRP A 215 -12.26 13.54 0.43
CA TRP A 215 -12.45 12.60 -0.68
C TRP A 215 -13.56 11.58 -0.39
N LEU A 216 -13.62 11.04 0.83
CA LEU A 216 -14.69 10.12 1.24
C LEU A 216 -16.06 10.77 1.16
N ASN A 217 -16.16 12.04 1.52
CA ASN A 217 -17.41 12.80 1.56
C ASN A 217 -17.77 13.45 0.21
N SER A 218 -16.87 13.44 -0.78
CA SER A 218 -17.14 13.96 -2.12
C SER A 218 -18.11 13.05 -2.89
N LYS A 219 -19.09 13.66 -3.55
CA LYS A 219 -20.08 12.95 -4.37
C LYS A 219 -19.51 12.49 -5.69
#